data_5aed8f3a46ea88c12d050d5bb56a14b1
#
_entry.id   5aed8f3a46ea88c12d050d5bb56a14b1
#
_cell.length_a   1.000
_cell.length_b   1.000
_cell.length_c   1.000
_cell.angle_alpha   90.00
_cell.angle_beta   90.00
_cell.angle_gamma   90.00
#
_symmetry.space_group_name_H-M   'P 1'
#
loop_
_entity.id
_entity.type
_entity.pdbx_description
1 polymer ?
#
loop_
_entity_poly.entity_id
_entity_poly.type
_entity_poly.pdbx_seq_one_letter_code
_entity_poly.pdbx_strand_id
1 'polypeptide(L)'
;MRATEARGLLSFIDASPSPYHACATAADMLGRAGFGMVEAGETWPEGGSQFLVRGGTLIAWAVPPEVEPGVGFRLVGAHTDSPNLRVRPNPEREQQGYRQLAIDVYGGALVNSWLDRDLGLSGRVALRPADGTTEPEVRLLRIDRSLLRVAQLAPHLDRQVRTEGLRLNPQTQVVPILGLAGQDQRGFRELLADELKVSAADILSWDLMLHDLQPGAFAGQAEEFLSTTRLDNLGSSYAVTRAMVRSAEGSTARPRISVICLFDHEEVGSTSANGAAGGLLPNVLERISLGLGWGRGDFLRAMSSSTLISADMAHAVNPNYQEYYEPGHLLHLNAGPAIKINAAQRYATDAIGEALFASVCAAASVPVQRYLGRADVPCGSTIGPLLAARLGVSTVDVGFSQLAMHSARELCGAADVGHMVNALTAFLTL
;
A
#
# COMPACT_ATOMS: atom_id res chain seq x y z
N MET A 1 -16.33 -16.66 -7.89
CA MET A 1 -16.00 -15.40 -7.20
C MET A 1 -14.64 -15.43 -6.49
N ARG A 2 -14.32 -16.42 -5.61
CA ARG A 2 -13.03 -16.45 -4.86
C ARG A 2 -11.80 -16.41 -5.77
N ALA A 3 -11.72 -17.22 -6.79
CA ALA A 3 -10.59 -17.25 -7.72
C ALA A 3 -10.46 -15.95 -8.56
N THR A 4 -11.57 -15.25 -8.80
CA THR A 4 -11.58 -14.00 -9.59
C THR A 4 -10.90 -12.86 -8.82
N GLU A 5 -11.23 -12.66 -7.53
CA GLU A 5 -10.61 -11.59 -6.73
C GLU A 5 -9.13 -11.91 -6.43
N ALA A 6 -8.79 -13.17 -6.17
CA ALA A 6 -7.40 -13.59 -6.00
C ALA A 6 -6.54 -13.30 -7.26
N ARG A 7 -7.03 -13.63 -8.46
CA ARG A 7 -6.36 -13.28 -9.73
C ARG A 7 -6.28 -11.77 -9.94
N GLY A 8 -7.35 -11.04 -9.59
CA GLY A 8 -7.37 -9.58 -9.65
C GLY A 8 -6.29 -8.96 -8.77
N LEU A 9 -6.11 -9.47 -7.54
CA LEU A 9 -5.04 -9.02 -6.65
C LEU A 9 -3.66 -9.28 -7.23
N LEU A 10 -3.38 -10.49 -7.74
CA LEU A 10 -2.08 -10.79 -8.36
C LEU A 10 -1.79 -9.84 -9.52
N SER A 11 -2.77 -9.61 -10.40
CA SER A 11 -2.62 -8.67 -11.52
C SER A 11 -2.40 -7.23 -11.05
N PHE A 12 -3.08 -6.80 -9.99
CA PHE A 12 -2.90 -5.47 -9.39
C PHE A 12 -1.49 -5.30 -8.82
N ILE A 13 -0.99 -6.27 -8.07
CA ILE A 13 0.35 -6.24 -7.48
C ILE A 13 1.43 -6.26 -8.56
N ASP A 14 1.30 -7.14 -9.56
CA ASP A 14 2.25 -7.25 -10.66
C ASP A 14 2.31 -5.96 -11.50
N ALA A 15 1.19 -5.22 -11.62
CA ALA A 15 1.14 -3.92 -12.27
C ALA A 15 1.67 -2.76 -11.39
N SER A 16 1.89 -2.98 -10.09
CA SER A 16 2.14 -1.95 -9.08
C SER A 16 3.51 -2.10 -8.39
N PRO A 17 4.65 -2.04 -9.11
CA PRO A 17 5.96 -2.25 -8.51
C PRO A 17 6.45 -1.10 -7.61
N SER A 18 5.77 0.03 -7.56
CA SER A 18 6.04 1.17 -6.67
C SER A 18 4.74 1.85 -6.25
N PRO A 19 4.73 2.72 -5.21
CA PRO A 19 3.53 3.46 -4.78
C PRO A 19 2.89 4.26 -5.92
N TYR A 20 3.70 4.83 -6.79
CA TYR A 20 3.24 5.62 -7.95
C TYR A 20 2.50 4.75 -8.97
N HIS A 21 3.01 3.53 -9.22
CA HIS A 21 2.35 2.56 -10.09
C HIS A 21 1.08 2.00 -9.44
N ALA A 22 1.07 1.82 -8.10
CA ALA A 22 -0.12 1.40 -7.37
C ALA A 22 -1.25 2.41 -7.51
N CYS A 23 -0.94 3.71 -7.38
CA CYS A 23 -1.89 4.79 -7.64
C CYS A 23 -2.37 4.79 -9.11
N ALA A 24 -1.47 4.62 -10.07
CA ALA A 24 -1.84 4.57 -11.49
C ALA A 24 -2.75 3.38 -11.80
N THR A 25 -2.46 2.19 -11.24
CA THR A 25 -3.29 1.00 -11.39
C THR A 25 -4.67 1.15 -10.74
N ALA A 26 -4.74 1.73 -9.53
CA ALA A 26 -5.99 2.02 -8.85
C ALA A 26 -6.81 3.08 -9.61
N ALA A 27 -6.16 4.14 -10.12
CA ALA A 27 -6.78 5.18 -10.93
C ALA A 27 -7.38 4.62 -12.23
N ASP A 28 -6.68 3.70 -12.91
CA ASP A 28 -7.21 2.99 -14.09
C ASP A 28 -8.46 2.16 -13.75
N MET A 29 -8.45 1.44 -12.63
CA MET A 29 -9.62 0.68 -12.16
C MET A 29 -10.82 1.60 -11.88
N LEU A 30 -10.61 2.73 -11.21
CA LEU A 30 -11.64 3.73 -10.92
C LEU A 30 -12.14 4.41 -12.20
N GLY A 31 -11.23 4.82 -13.10
CA GLY A 31 -11.58 5.44 -14.38
C GLY A 31 -12.45 4.53 -15.25
N ARG A 32 -12.13 3.24 -15.33
CA ARG A 32 -12.95 2.23 -16.03
C ARG A 32 -14.35 2.04 -15.40
N ALA A 33 -14.48 2.33 -14.12
CA ALA A 33 -15.76 2.31 -13.40
C ALA A 33 -16.52 3.65 -13.45
N GLY A 34 -16.02 4.63 -14.24
CA GLY A 34 -16.69 5.91 -14.48
C GLY A 34 -16.35 7.02 -13.47
N PHE A 35 -15.33 6.84 -12.64
CA PHE A 35 -14.84 7.92 -11.77
C PHE A 35 -14.06 8.96 -12.60
N GLY A 36 -14.36 10.23 -12.40
CA GLY A 36 -13.62 11.34 -12.99
C GLY A 36 -12.35 11.68 -12.22
N MET A 37 -11.23 11.87 -12.91
CA MET A 37 -10.03 12.43 -12.30
C MET A 37 -10.18 13.93 -12.10
N VAL A 38 -9.75 14.45 -10.94
CA VAL A 38 -9.72 15.88 -10.64
C VAL A 38 -8.35 16.29 -10.13
N GLU A 39 -7.97 17.53 -10.40
CA GLU A 39 -6.73 18.12 -9.89
C GLU A 39 -6.96 18.89 -8.58
N ALA A 40 -5.96 18.87 -7.70
CA ALA A 40 -6.08 19.52 -6.40
C ALA A 40 -6.26 21.05 -6.48
N GLY A 41 -5.71 21.68 -7.52
CA GLY A 41 -5.78 23.14 -7.75
C GLY A 41 -7.04 23.62 -8.47
N GLU A 42 -7.89 22.69 -8.98
CA GLU A 42 -9.05 23.03 -9.79
C GLU A 42 -10.35 23.03 -8.98
N THR A 43 -11.41 23.59 -9.58
CA THR A 43 -12.78 23.45 -9.06
C THR A 43 -13.29 22.05 -9.35
N TRP A 44 -13.85 21.39 -8.32
CA TRP A 44 -14.39 20.04 -8.46
C TRP A 44 -15.88 20.03 -8.79
N PRO A 45 -16.39 18.99 -9.46
CA PRO A 45 -17.83 18.77 -9.59
C PRO A 45 -18.51 18.66 -8.23
N GLU A 46 -19.74 19.18 -8.12
CA GLU A 46 -20.51 19.22 -6.87
C GLU A 46 -20.98 17.83 -6.40
N GLY A 47 -21.02 16.83 -7.28
CA GLY A 47 -21.47 15.49 -6.95
C GLY A 47 -20.87 14.44 -7.87
N GLY A 48 -21.34 13.19 -7.75
CA GLY A 48 -20.87 12.05 -8.54
C GLY A 48 -19.64 11.37 -7.98
N SER A 49 -18.90 10.69 -8.85
CA SER A 49 -17.75 9.86 -8.46
C SER A 49 -16.45 10.43 -9.02
N GLN A 50 -15.52 10.80 -8.16
CA GLN A 50 -14.22 11.38 -8.55
C GLN A 50 -13.08 10.76 -7.79
N PHE A 51 -11.87 10.99 -8.30
CA PHE A 51 -10.63 10.69 -7.59
C PHE A 51 -9.54 11.73 -7.90
N LEU A 52 -8.59 11.86 -7.01
CA LEU A 52 -7.35 12.62 -7.21
C LEU A 52 -6.14 11.74 -6.87
N VAL A 53 -5.02 12.04 -7.53
CA VAL A 53 -3.73 11.40 -7.25
C VAL A 53 -2.71 12.48 -6.89
N ARG A 54 -1.95 12.25 -5.82
CA ARG A 54 -0.86 13.11 -5.41
C ARG A 54 0.34 12.28 -4.98
N GLY A 55 1.35 12.21 -5.85
CA GLY A 55 2.50 11.33 -5.61
C GLY A 55 2.09 9.85 -5.51
N GLY A 56 2.43 9.19 -4.43
CA GLY A 56 2.02 7.81 -4.13
C GLY A 56 0.70 7.70 -3.37
N THR A 57 -0.12 8.76 -3.31
CA THR A 57 -1.40 8.77 -2.60
C THR A 57 -2.56 8.98 -3.57
N LEU A 58 -3.62 8.20 -3.40
CA LEU A 58 -4.87 8.34 -4.13
C LEU A 58 -6.03 8.49 -3.15
N ILE A 59 -6.93 9.44 -3.40
CA ILE A 59 -8.21 9.57 -2.70
C ILE A 59 -9.32 9.54 -3.72
N ALA A 60 -10.34 8.68 -3.52
CA ALA A 60 -11.51 8.61 -4.37
C ALA A 60 -12.79 8.70 -3.53
N TRP A 61 -13.83 9.29 -4.10
CA TRP A 61 -15.12 9.44 -3.43
C TRP A 61 -16.27 9.26 -4.39
N ALA A 62 -17.40 8.87 -3.83
CA ALA A 62 -18.69 8.83 -4.52
C ALA A 62 -19.73 9.54 -3.68
N VAL A 63 -20.35 10.56 -4.24
CA VAL A 63 -21.44 11.33 -3.65
C VAL A 63 -22.75 10.88 -4.27
N PRO A 64 -23.70 10.34 -3.47
CA PRO A 64 -25.03 9.98 -3.98
C PRO A 64 -25.78 11.20 -4.53
N PRO A 65 -26.74 11.01 -5.46
CA PRO A 65 -27.52 12.11 -6.04
C PRO A 65 -28.28 12.94 -4.99
N GLU A 66 -28.74 12.30 -3.93
CA GLU A 66 -29.42 12.94 -2.82
C GLU A 66 -28.68 12.64 -1.53
N VAL A 67 -28.14 13.66 -0.87
CA VAL A 67 -27.42 13.55 0.39
C VAL A 67 -27.76 14.73 1.30
N GLU A 68 -28.21 14.43 2.51
CA GLU A 68 -28.61 15.45 3.50
C GLU A 68 -27.37 16.15 4.10
N PRO A 69 -27.43 17.47 4.34
CA PRO A 69 -26.36 18.20 5.00
C PRO A 69 -26.02 17.61 6.38
N GLY A 70 -24.74 17.31 6.58
CA GLY A 70 -24.24 16.73 7.85
C GLY A 70 -24.33 15.20 7.92
N VAL A 71 -24.68 14.50 6.84
CA VAL A 71 -24.57 13.03 6.79
C VAL A 71 -23.08 12.62 6.88
N GLY A 72 -22.81 11.57 7.65
CA GLY A 72 -21.42 11.11 7.86
C GLY A 72 -20.82 10.42 6.63
N PHE A 73 -19.50 10.47 6.54
CA PHE A 73 -18.73 9.75 5.55
C PHE A 73 -18.53 8.27 5.95
N ARG A 74 -18.47 7.40 4.96
CA ARG A 74 -17.95 6.05 5.05
C ARG A 74 -16.53 6.05 4.48
N LEU A 75 -15.54 5.99 5.38
CA LEU A 75 -14.13 6.11 5.03
C LEU A 75 -13.44 4.76 5.07
N VAL A 76 -12.63 4.44 4.06
CA VAL A 76 -11.75 3.27 4.09
C VAL A 76 -10.35 3.72 3.70
N GLY A 77 -9.38 3.47 4.56
CA GLY A 77 -7.97 3.78 4.32
C GLY A 77 -7.11 2.54 4.17
N ALA A 78 -6.09 2.61 3.31
CA ALA A 78 -5.00 1.64 3.15
C ALA A 78 -3.73 2.39 2.76
N HIS A 79 -2.62 1.69 2.46
CA HIS A 79 -1.41 2.35 1.94
C HIS A 79 -0.85 1.66 0.71
N THR A 80 -0.06 2.41 -0.07
CA THR A 80 0.48 2.02 -1.38
C THR A 80 1.95 1.64 -1.32
N ASP A 81 2.68 2.16 -0.34
CA ASP A 81 4.08 1.87 -0.12
C ASP A 81 4.27 0.51 0.55
N SER A 82 5.45 -0.04 0.40
CA SER A 82 5.90 -1.31 0.99
C SER A 82 7.41 -1.23 1.23
N PRO A 83 7.98 -2.00 2.17
CA PRO A 83 9.42 -2.00 2.39
C PRO A 83 10.19 -2.37 1.13
N ASN A 84 11.26 -1.63 0.84
CA ASN A 84 12.04 -1.81 -0.38
C ASN A 84 13.49 -1.27 -0.25
N LEU A 85 14.26 -1.34 -1.34
CA LEU A 85 15.60 -0.79 -1.47
C LEU A 85 15.54 0.42 -2.39
N ARG A 86 15.70 1.64 -1.86
CA ARG A 86 15.61 2.90 -2.62
C ARG A 86 16.96 3.35 -3.16
N VAL A 87 17.00 3.73 -4.42
CA VAL A 87 18.22 4.24 -5.08
C VAL A 87 18.54 5.64 -4.58
N ARG A 88 19.80 5.85 -4.14
CA ARG A 88 20.28 7.15 -3.66
C ARG A 88 20.42 8.19 -4.78
N PRO A 89 20.50 9.49 -4.48
CA PRO A 89 20.69 10.56 -5.49
C PRO A 89 21.99 10.44 -6.29
N ASN A 90 23.09 9.99 -5.66
CA ASN A 90 24.37 9.69 -6.30
C ASN A 90 24.70 8.20 -6.11
N PRO A 91 24.08 7.31 -6.91
CA PRO A 91 24.05 5.90 -6.57
C PRO A 91 25.28 5.13 -7.07
N GLU A 92 25.98 5.64 -8.08
CA GLU A 92 27.02 4.88 -8.77
C GLU A 92 28.24 4.67 -7.88
N ARG A 93 28.66 3.41 -7.80
CA ARG A 93 29.88 2.96 -7.13
C ARG A 93 30.60 1.97 -8.02
N GLU A 94 31.92 2.00 -7.95
CA GLU A 94 32.78 0.98 -8.53
C GLU A 94 33.63 0.37 -7.43
N GLN A 95 33.58 -0.96 -7.31
CA GLN A 95 34.33 -1.67 -6.30
C GLN A 95 34.73 -3.06 -6.80
N GLN A 96 36.00 -3.40 -6.70
CA GLN A 96 36.55 -4.73 -7.07
C GLN A 96 36.15 -5.18 -8.48
N GLY A 97 36.10 -4.26 -9.45
CA GLY A 97 35.73 -4.57 -10.82
C GLY A 97 34.22 -4.71 -11.07
N TYR A 98 33.37 -4.36 -10.10
CA TYR A 98 31.92 -4.33 -10.23
C TYR A 98 31.41 -2.90 -10.15
N ARG A 99 30.39 -2.64 -10.96
CA ARG A 99 29.52 -1.46 -10.80
C ARG A 99 28.36 -1.82 -9.90
N GLN A 100 28.04 -0.92 -8.99
CA GLN A 100 27.00 -1.08 -8.00
C GLN A 100 26.15 0.20 -7.91
N LEU A 101 24.90 0.07 -7.43
CA LEU A 101 24.08 1.21 -7.06
C LEU A 101 23.93 1.31 -5.55
N ALA A 102 24.27 2.45 -4.98
CA ALA A 102 24.02 2.73 -3.58
C ALA A 102 22.53 2.88 -3.32
N ILE A 103 22.04 2.22 -2.27
CA ILE A 103 20.64 2.21 -1.86
C ILE A 103 20.49 2.61 -0.39
N ASP A 104 19.28 2.98 -0.02
CA ASP A 104 18.79 3.02 1.35
C ASP A 104 17.68 1.98 1.54
N VAL A 105 17.66 1.34 2.71
CA VAL A 105 16.56 0.45 3.09
C VAL A 105 15.38 1.33 3.52
N TYR A 106 14.25 1.17 2.86
CA TYR A 106 13.00 1.87 3.15
C TYR A 106 12.08 0.98 3.97
N GLY A 107 11.57 1.51 5.10
CA GLY A 107 10.70 0.75 6.00
C GLY A 107 11.40 -0.38 6.73
N GLY A 108 10.61 -1.29 7.27
CA GLY A 108 11.07 -2.45 8.05
C GLY A 108 11.39 -3.69 7.22
N ALA A 109 12.09 -3.58 6.07
CA ALA A 109 12.34 -4.69 5.17
C ALA A 109 13.06 -5.88 5.82
N LEU A 110 12.60 -7.10 5.56
CA LEU A 110 13.35 -8.33 5.81
C LEU A 110 14.47 -8.47 4.76
N VAL A 111 15.58 -7.77 4.99
CA VAL A 111 16.65 -7.56 4.00
C VAL A 111 17.24 -8.87 3.47
N ASN A 112 17.31 -9.93 4.30
CA ASN A 112 17.76 -11.25 3.88
C ASN A 112 16.93 -11.86 2.76
N SER A 113 15.64 -11.51 2.65
CA SER A 113 14.74 -12.00 1.60
C SER A 113 15.00 -11.38 0.23
N TRP A 114 15.75 -10.28 0.16
CA TRP A 114 16.14 -9.58 -1.05
C TRP A 114 17.41 -10.12 -1.70
N LEU A 115 18.17 -10.94 -0.95
CA LEU A 115 19.40 -11.55 -1.46
C LEU A 115 19.08 -12.56 -2.57
N ASP A 116 19.97 -12.61 -3.57
CA ASP A 116 19.95 -13.53 -4.70
C ASP A 116 18.69 -13.47 -5.58
N ARG A 117 17.88 -12.40 -5.46
CA ARG A 117 16.75 -12.16 -6.34
C ARG A 117 17.13 -11.40 -7.58
N ASP A 118 16.42 -11.68 -8.66
CA ASP A 118 16.46 -10.89 -9.87
C ASP A 118 15.59 -9.65 -9.67
N LEU A 119 16.25 -8.48 -9.67
CA LEU A 119 15.62 -7.22 -9.32
C LEU A 119 15.53 -6.29 -10.53
N GLY A 120 14.34 -5.74 -10.73
CA GLY A 120 14.05 -4.63 -11.62
C GLY A 120 14.14 -3.28 -10.90
N LEU A 121 13.80 -2.23 -11.62
CA LEU A 121 13.81 -0.85 -11.12
C LEU A 121 12.49 -0.17 -11.47
N SER A 122 11.88 0.51 -10.51
CA SER A 122 10.61 1.21 -10.72
C SER A 122 10.51 2.46 -9.85
N GLY A 123 9.61 3.36 -10.25
CA GLY A 123 9.35 4.59 -9.51
C GLY A 123 8.99 5.74 -10.42
N ARG A 124 9.44 6.94 -10.07
CA ARG A 124 9.24 8.16 -10.87
C ARG A 124 10.54 8.90 -11.08
N VAL A 125 10.61 9.61 -12.20
CA VAL A 125 11.73 10.46 -12.57
C VAL A 125 11.20 11.87 -12.84
N ALA A 126 11.82 12.87 -12.24
CA ALA A 126 11.54 14.28 -12.49
C ALA A 126 12.45 14.79 -13.61
N LEU A 127 11.83 15.33 -14.65
CA LEU A 127 12.48 15.83 -15.85
C LEU A 127 12.40 17.36 -15.91
N ARG A 128 13.33 17.95 -16.65
CA ARG A 128 13.27 19.36 -17.03
C ARG A 128 12.03 19.60 -17.90
N PRO A 129 11.19 20.58 -17.55
CA PRO A 129 10.01 20.89 -18.36
C PRO A 129 10.40 21.43 -19.74
N ALA A 130 9.73 20.94 -20.77
CA ALA A 130 9.99 21.34 -22.16
C ALA A 130 9.55 22.77 -22.47
N ASP A 131 8.60 23.31 -21.71
CA ASP A 131 8.03 24.66 -21.88
C ASP A 131 8.84 25.78 -21.21
N GLY A 132 9.95 25.43 -20.54
CA GLY A 132 10.82 26.38 -19.83
C GLY A 132 10.27 26.88 -18.49
N THR A 133 9.18 26.29 -17.98
CA THR A 133 8.69 26.56 -16.62
C THR A 133 9.66 26.01 -15.56
N THR A 134 9.38 26.23 -14.27
CA THR A 134 10.18 25.67 -13.18
C THR A 134 9.57 24.39 -12.60
N GLU A 135 8.36 24.03 -12.99
CA GLU A 135 7.68 22.83 -12.50
C GLU A 135 8.15 21.59 -13.27
N PRO A 136 8.76 20.60 -12.61
CA PRO A 136 9.29 19.44 -13.29
C PRO A 136 8.18 18.57 -13.90
N GLU A 137 8.42 18.07 -15.10
CA GLU A 137 7.62 16.99 -15.68
C GLU A 137 7.94 15.68 -14.91
N VAL A 138 6.92 14.94 -14.50
CA VAL A 138 7.10 13.65 -13.80
C VAL A 138 6.70 12.51 -14.70
N ARG A 139 7.62 11.54 -14.89
CA ARG A 139 7.33 10.29 -15.62
C ARG A 139 7.56 9.06 -14.75
N LEU A 140 6.67 8.09 -14.88
CA LEU A 140 6.87 6.78 -14.27
C LEU A 140 7.93 6.00 -15.06
N LEU A 141 8.78 5.30 -14.31
CA LEU A 141 9.79 4.40 -14.86
C LEU A 141 9.52 2.98 -14.34
N ARG A 142 9.60 2.01 -15.25
CA ARG A 142 9.55 0.59 -14.91
C ARG A 142 10.48 -0.20 -15.83
N ILE A 143 11.43 -0.92 -15.21
CA ILE A 143 12.37 -1.80 -15.89
C ILE A 143 12.17 -3.22 -15.37
N ASP A 144 11.52 -4.07 -16.15
CA ASP A 144 11.13 -5.44 -15.79
C ASP A 144 12.10 -6.50 -16.34
N ARG A 145 13.41 -6.22 -16.32
CA ARG A 145 14.45 -7.20 -16.62
C ARG A 145 15.38 -7.36 -15.44
N SER A 146 16.05 -8.50 -15.33
CA SER A 146 17.07 -8.74 -14.31
C SER A 146 18.21 -7.75 -14.49
N LEU A 147 18.07 -6.59 -13.84
CA LEU A 147 19.00 -5.46 -13.94
C LEU A 147 19.96 -5.43 -12.78
N LEU A 148 19.49 -5.75 -11.59
CA LEU A 148 20.20 -5.61 -10.32
C LEU A 148 20.14 -6.89 -9.50
N ARG A 149 21.20 -7.14 -8.71
CA ARG A 149 21.23 -8.29 -7.81
C ARG A 149 22.08 -7.99 -6.58
N VAL A 150 21.55 -8.30 -5.40
CA VAL A 150 22.31 -8.34 -4.15
C VAL A 150 22.79 -9.77 -3.94
N ALA A 151 24.05 -10.04 -4.26
CA ALA A 151 24.62 -11.39 -4.16
C ALA A 151 24.96 -11.72 -2.71
N GLN A 152 24.50 -12.88 -2.22
CA GLN A 152 24.84 -13.38 -0.89
C GLN A 152 26.26 -13.95 -0.86
N LEU A 153 26.96 -13.77 0.27
CA LEU A 153 28.25 -14.39 0.49
C LEU A 153 28.09 -15.91 0.69
N ALA A 154 28.91 -16.68 -0.03
CA ALA A 154 28.89 -18.14 0.08
C ALA A 154 29.26 -18.60 1.51
N PRO A 155 28.62 -19.67 2.05
CA PRO A 155 28.88 -20.14 3.40
C PRO A 155 30.30 -20.72 3.60
N HIS A 156 31.01 -20.95 2.51
CA HIS A 156 32.46 -21.32 2.56
C HIS A 156 33.35 -20.17 3.02
N LEU A 157 32.91 -18.92 2.78
CA LEU A 157 33.63 -17.71 3.17
C LEU A 157 33.12 -17.14 4.50
N ASP A 158 31.83 -17.36 4.82
CA ASP A 158 31.27 -16.99 6.11
C ASP A 158 30.69 -18.23 6.82
N ARG A 159 31.53 -18.88 7.63
CA ARG A 159 31.11 -20.08 8.37
C ARG A 159 30.19 -19.78 9.56
N GLN A 160 30.23 -18.54 10.06
CA GLN A 160 29.46 -18.13 11.23
C GLN A 160 27.95 -18.03 10.92
N VAL A 161 27.58 -17.88 9.67
CA VAL A 161 26.16 -17.83 9.25
C VAL A 161 25.36 -19.04 9.74
N ARG A 162 25.99 -20.21 9.93
CA ARG A 162 25.33 -21.44 10.38
C ARG A 162 25.09 -21.49 11.88
N THR A 163 25.84 -20.75 12.68
CA THR A 163 25.82 -20.77 14.15
C THR A 163 25.24 -19.49 14.74
N GLU A 164 25.48 -18.35 14.11
CA GLU A 164 25.07 -17.03 14.61
C GLU A 164 23.92 -16.42 13.81
N GLY A 165 23.55 -17.03 12.67
CA GLY A 165 22.57 -16.50 11.74
C GLY A 165 23.15 -15.38 10.84
N LEU A 166 22.39 -15.01 9.82
CA LEU A 166 22.76 -13.97 8.87
C LEU A 166 22.57 -12.58 9.49
N ARG A 167 23.64 -11.82 9.59
CA ARG A 167 23.64 -10.41 10.01
C ARG A 167 24.15 -9.55 8.86
N LEU A 168 23.32 -8.64 8.40
CA LEU A 168 23.61 -7.77 7.26
C LEU A 168 23.80 -6.33 7.71
N ASN A 169 24.88 -5.69 7.25
CA ASN A 169 25.04 -4.25 7.34
C ASN A 169 24.44 -3.60 6.07
N PRO A 170 23.35 -2.80 6.18
CA PRO A 170 22.68 -2.22 5.03
C PRO A 170 23.58 -1.30 4.19
N GLN A 171 24.58 -0.66 4.82
CA GLN A 171 25.48 0.29 4.16
C GLN A 171 26.48 -0.39 3.22
N THR A 172 26.88 -1.63 3.54
CA THR A 172 28.02 -2.28 2.87
C THR A 172 27.72 -3.64 2.26
N GLN A 173 26.69 -4.34 2.74
CA GLN A 173 26.41 -5.73 2.37
C GLN A 173 25.12 -5.91 1.56
N VAL A 174 24.34 -4.83 1.37
CA VAL A 174 23.07 -4.83 0.64
C VAL A 174 23.15 -3.95 -0.62
N VAL A 175 24.34 -3.71 -1.12
CA VAL A 175 24.56 -2.86 -2.31
C VAL A 175 24.43 -3.71 -3.57
N PRO A 176 23.39 -3.48 -4.41
CA PRO A 176 23.15 -4.30 -5.60
C PRO A 176 24.21 -4.08 -6.68
N ILE A 177 24.59 -5.17 -7.33
CA ILE A 177 25.46 -5.19 -8.52
C ILE A 177 24.62 -4.80 -9.73
N LEU A 178 25.14 -3.85 -10.54
CA LEU A 178 24.58 -3.42 -11.80
C LEU A 178 25.30 -4.05 -13.01
N GLY A 179 26.61 -4.35 -12.87
CA GLY A 179 27.41 -4.89 -13.98
C GLY A 179 28.90 -4.94 -13.65
N LEU A 180 29.73 -5.19 -14.65
CA LEU A 180 31.19 -5.17 -14.54
C LEU A 180 31.72 -3.78 -14.84
N ALA A 181 32.79 -3.39 -14.12
CA ALA A 181 33.55 -2.17 -14.42
C ALA A 181 34.41 -2.32 -15.67
N GLY A 182 34.77 -1.18 -16.30
CA GLY A 182 35.74 -1.16 -17.40
C GLY A 182 35.24 -1.62 -18.77
N GLN A 183 33.94 -1.97 -18.92
CA GLN A 183 33.31 -2.21 -20.23
C GLN A 183 32.66 -0.93 -20.73
N ASP A 184 32.41 -0.79 -22.02
CA ASP A 184 31.75 0.36 -22.64
C ASP A 184 30.41 0.63 -21.95
N GLN A 185 30.36 1.61 -21.06
CA GLN A 185 29.31 1.70 -20.06
C GLN A 185 28.73 3.10 -19.98
N ARG A 186 27.43 3.14 -20.22
CA ARG A 186 26.63 4.32 -19.95
C ARG A 186 26.45 4.47 -18.44
N GLY A 187 26.46 5.68 -17.94
CA GLY A 187 26.15 5.99 -16.55
C GLY A 187 24.73 5.65 -16.18
N PHE A 188 24.37 5.74 -14.91
CA PHE A 188 23.03 5.45 -14.44
C PHE A 188 22.00 6.44 -15.02
N ARG A 189 22.37 7.72 -15.16
CA ARG A 189 21.48 8.72 -15.81
C ARG A 189 21.22 8.37 -17.27
N GLU A 190 22.23 7.94 -18.02
CA GLU A 190 22.11 7.52 -19.40
C GLU A 190 21.23 6.28 -19.54
N LEU A 191 21.31 5.34 -18.59
CA LEU A 191 20.40 4.19 -18.52
C LEU A 191 18.94 4.66 -18.37
N LEU A 192 18.66 5.57 -17.45
CA LEU A 192 17.31 6.11 -17.26
C LEU A 192 16.82 6.88 -18.49
N ALA A 193 17.72 7.64 -19.13
CA ALA A 193 17.43 8.42 -20.34
C ALA A 193 17.03 7.53 -21.53
N ASP A 194 17.74 6.44 -21.73
CA ASP A 194 17.42 5.45 -22.76
C ASP A 194 16.03 4.81 -22.55
N GLU A 195 15.72 4.41 -21.31
CA GLU A 195 14.43 3.81 -20.96
C GLU A 195 13.26 4.81 -21.13
N LEU A 196 13.47 6.07 -20.77
CA LEU A 196 12.47 7.13 -20.87
C LEU A 196 12.44 7.81 -22.26
N LYS A 197 13.44 7.55 -23.12
CA LYS A 197 13.63 8.20 -24.44
C LYS A 197 13.74 9.71 -24.34
N VAL A 198 14.59 10.18 -23.42
CA VAL A 198 14.88 11.59 -23.15
C VAL A 198 16.40 11.84 -23.16
N SER A 199 16.82 13.11 -23.09
CA SER A 199 18.22 13.43 -22.85
C SER A 199 18.60 13.17 -21.39
N ALA A 200 19.78 12.63 -21.11
CA ALA A 200 20.28 12.46 -19.75
C ALA A 200 20.42 13.81 -19.01
N ALA A 201 20.65 14.90 -19.73
CA ALA A 201 20.71 16.26 -19.18
C ALA A 201 19.35 16.78 -18.69
N ASP A 202 18.23 16.19 -19.16
CA ASP A 202 16.88 16.56 -18.72
C ASP A 202 16.43 15.83 -17.48
N ILE A 203 17.13 14.79 -17.03
CA ILE A 203 16.84 14.11 -15.79
C ILE A 203 17.36 14.96 -14.61
N LEU A 204 16.44 15.47 -13.80
CA LEU A 204 16.77 16.31 -12.64
C LEU A 204 16.95 15.50 -11.37
N SER A 205 16.01 14.60 -11.09
CA SER A 205 16.00 13.75 -9.88
C SER A 205 15.12 12.51 -10.07
N TRP A 206 15.08 11.64 -9.07
CA TRP A 206 14.26 10.43 -9.07
C TRP A 206 13.87 9.98 -7.66
N ASP A 207 12.73 9.27 -7.61
CA ASP A 207 12.34 8.39 -6.51
C ASP A 207 12.23 6.97 -7.08
N LEU A 208 13.32 6.24 -7.08
CA LEU A 208 13.41 4.90 -7.66
C LEU A 208 13.68 3.85 -6.60
N MET A 209 13.08 2.69 -6.77
CA MET A 209 13.23 1.55 -5.87
C MET A 209 13.36 0.25 -6.66
N LEU A 210 14.03 -0.71 -6.04
CA LEU A 210 14.15 -2.04 -6.58
C LEU A 210 12.86 -2.81 -6.34
N HIS A 211 12.49 -3.71 -7.27
CA HIS A 211 11.38 -4.63 -7.10
C HIS A 211 11.75 -6.04 -7.59
N ASP A 212 11.19 -7.05 -6.95
CA ASP A 212 11.33 -8.45 -7.34
C ASP A 212 10.58 -8.72 -8.64
N LEU A 213 11.24 -9.37 -9.59
CA LEU A 213 10.70 -9.67 -10.93
C LEU A 213 9.85 -10.94 -10.98
N GLN A 214 9.88 -11.76 -9.92
CA GLN A 214 9.08 -12.97 -9.88
C GLN A 214 7.59 -12.61 -9.77
N PRO A 215 6.75 -12.97 -10.74
CA PRO A 215 5.33 -12.64 -10.69
C PRO A 215 4.62 -13.32 -9.52
N GLY A 216 3.48 -12.77 -9.14
CA GLY A 216 2.60 -13.38 -8.17
C GLY A 216 1.99 -14.69 -8.70
N ALA A 217 1.80 -15.69 -7.81
CA ALA A 217 1.30 -16.99 -8.18
C ALA A 217 0.39 -17.58 -7.10
N PHE A 218 -0.51 -18.46 -7.54
CA PHE A 218 -1.18 -19.37 -6.61
C PHE A 218 -0.16 -20.40 -6.09
N ALA A 219 -0.30 -20.77 -4.83
CA ALA A 219 0.59 -21.68 -4.12
C ALA A 219 -0.21 -22.65 -3.25
N GLY A 220 0.46 -23.70 -2.76
CA GLY A 220 -0.18 -24.80 -2.02
C GLY A 220 -0.68 -25.90 -2.91
N GLN A 221 -1.00 -27.06 -2.31
CA GLN A 221 -1.42 -28.24 -3.05
C GLN A 221 -2.77 -28.05 -3.76
N ALA A 222 -3.66 -27.24 -3.18
CA ALA A 222 -4.99 -26.95 -3.71
C ALA A 222 -5.13 -25.48 -4.14
N GLU A 223 -4.01 -24.79 -4.44
CA GLU A 223 -3.99 -23.38 -4.80
C GLU A 223 -4.66 -22.47 -3.75
N GLU A 224 -4.57 -22.86 -2.49
CA GLU A 224 -5.21 -22.18 -1.35
C GLU A 224 -4.49 -20.91 -0.90
N PHE A 225 -3.27 -20.66 -1.39
CA PHE A 225 -2.46 -19.49 -1.05
C PHE A 225 -2.14 -18.63 -2.27
N LEU A 226 -1.79 -17.37 -2.02
CA LEU A 226 -1.14 -16.49 -2.96
C LEU A 226 0.28 -16.18 -2.46
N SER A 227 1.27 -16.45 -3.28
CA SER A 227 2.66 -16.06 -3.06
C SER A 227 3.01 -14.89 -3.98
N THR A 228 3.26 -13.74 -3.40
CA THR A 228 3.57 -12.52 -4.18
C THR A 228 4.38 -11.54 -3.35
N THR A 229 4.67 -10.38 -3.89
CA THR A 229 5.39 -9.27 -3.24
C THR A 229 4.39 -8.24 -2.72
N ARG A 230 4.78 -7.37 -1.78
CA ARG A 230 4.03 -6.16 -1.40
C ARG A 230 2.55 -6.41 -1.04
N LEU A 231 2.23 -7.61 -0.49
CA LEU A 231 0.90 -7.86 0.06
C LEU A 231 0.56 -6.82 1.12
N ASP A 232 1.54 -6.49 1.95
CA ASP A 232 1.57 -5.33 2.80
C ASP A 232 2.06 -4.11 2.00
N ASN A 233 1.15 -3.16 1.60
CA ASN A 233 -0.30 -3.25 1.85
C ASN A 233 -1.12 -3.18 0.54
N LEU A 234 -0.54 -3.63 -0.59
CA LEU A 234 -1.27 -3.69 -1.86
C LEU A 234 -2.45 -4.68 -1.83
N GLY A 235 -2.42 -5.64 -0.91
CA GLY A 235 -3.55 -6.52 -0.65
C GLY A 235 -4.80 -5.74 -0.21
N SER A 236 -4.64 -4.89 0.80
CA SER A 236 -5.72 -4.02 1.25
C SER A 236 -6.04 -2.92 0.23
N SER A 237 -5.02 -2.32 -0.41
CA SER A 237 -5.23 -1.29 -1.44
C SER A 237 -6.07 -1.79 -2.62
N TYR A 238 -5.82 -3.02 -3.08
CA TYR A 238 -6.68 -3.68 -4.06
C TYR A 238 -8.10 -3.87 -3.55
N ALA A 239 -8.26 -4.44 -2.34
CA ALA A 239 -9.57 -4.74 -1.77
C ALA A 239 -10.42 -3.46 -1.58
N VAL A 240 -9.79 -2.38 -1.11
CA VAL A 240 -10.40 -1.05 -0.94
C VAL A 240 -10.84 -0.47 -2.27
N THR A 241 -9.96 -0.46 -3.28
CA THR A 241 -10.27 0.04 -4.63
C THR A 241 -11.40 -0.78 -5.27
N ARG A 242 -11.34 -2.11 -5.15
CA ARG A 242 -12.35 -3.01 -5.71
C ARG A 242 -13.70 -2.85 -5.03
N ALA A 243 -13.72 -2.65 -3.71
CA ALA A 243 -14.93 -2.38 -2.95
C ALA A 243 -15.58 -1.06 -3.37
N MET A 244 -14.77 -0.01 -3.59
CA MET A 244 -15.24 1.29 -4.07
C MET A 244 -15.90 1.18 -5.45
N VAL A 245 -15.25 0.48 -6.39
CA VAL A 245 -15.81 0.21 -7.73
C VAL A 245 -17.16 -0.51 -7.62
N ARG A 246 -17.24 -1.59 -6.82
CA ARG A 246 -18.49 -2.34 -6.63
C ARG A 246 -19.58 -1.54 -5.95
N SER A 247 -19.23 -0.68 -4.98
CA SER A 247 -20.21 0.16 -4.28
C SER A 247 -20.86 1.19 -5.20
N ALA A 248 -20.12 1.67 -6.19
CA ALA A 248 -20.65 2.62 -7.18
C ALA A 248 -21.61 1.98 -8.20
N GLU A 249 -21.50 0.65 -8.41
CA GLU A 249 -22.40 -0.11 -9.29
C GLU A 249 -23.75 -0.47 -8.60
N GLY A 250 -23.82 -0.37 -7.26
CA GLY A 250 -24.97 -0.78 -6.44
C GLY A 250 -25.87 0.38 -6.02
N SER A 251 -27.14 0.06 -5.67
CA SER A 251 -28.02 1.01 -4.98
C SER A 251 -27.74 0.97 -3.49
N THR A 252 -27.51 2.11 -2.86
CA THR A 252 -27.33 2.22 -1.41
C THR A 252 -28.66 2.31 -0.68
N ALA A 253 -28.83 1.51 0.38
CA ALA A 253 -30.03 1.54 1.23
C ALA A 253 -30.16 2.86 2.02
N ARG A 254 -29.01 3.51 2.30
CA ARG A 254 -28.93 4.83 2.95
C ARG A 254 -27.86 5.67 2.26
N PRO A 255 -28.21 6.83 1.67
CA PRO A 255 -27.24 7.70 1.00
C PRO A 255 -26.18 8.17 1.98
N ARG A 256 -24.91 7.76 1.75
CA ARG A 256 -23.74 8.24 2.48
C ARG A 256 -22.62 8.52 1.49
N ILE A 257 -21.79 9.45 1.79
CA ILE A 257 -20.60 9.75 0.97
C ILE A 257 -19.55 8.70 1.26
N SER A 258 -19.24 7.87 0.27
CA SER A 258 -18.17 6.87 0.35
C SER A 258 -16.85 7.50 -0.06
N VAL A 259 -15.79 7.29 0.73
CA VAL A 259 -14.44 7.80 0.45
C VAL A 259 -13.42 6.72 0.72
N ILE A 260 -12.50 6.53 -0.22
CA ILE A 260 -11.33 5.69 -0.01
C ILE A 260 -10.04 6.52 -0.07
N CYS A 261 -9.05 6.11 0.72
CA CYS A 261 -7.72 6.71 0.75
C CYS A 261 -6.65 5.64 0.70
N LEU A 262 -5.76 5.73 -0.27
CA LEU A 262 -4.56 4.92 -0.37
C LEU A 262 -3.38 5.85 -0.12
N PHE A 263 -2.74 5.76 1.05
CA PHE A 263 -1.68 6.67 1.47
C PHE A 263 -0.29 6.18 1.07
N ASP A 264 0.64 7.09 0.86
CA ASP A 264 2.07 6.81 0.76
C ASP A 264 2.74 6.97 2.14
N HIS A 265 3.94 6.44 2.31
CA HIS A 265 4.81 6.64 3.46
C HIS A 265 4.29 6.07 4.81
N GLU A 266 3.40 5.08 4.78
CA GLU A 266 2.99 4.38 6.01
C GLU A 266 4.19 3.73 6.68
N GLU A 267 5.00 3.00 5.92
CA GLU A 267 6.16 2.22 6.36
C GLU A 267 7.29 3.02 7.02
N VAL A 268 7.20 4.34 6.95
CA VAL A 268 8.13 5.29 7.57
C VAL A 268 7.43 6.28 8.50
N GLY A 269 6.21 5.95 8.96
CA GLY A 269 5.49 6.65 10.02
C GLY A 269 4.49 7.71 9.56
N SER A 270 4.11 7.75 8.29
CA SER A 270 3.00 8.59 7.75
C SER A 270 3.16 10.11 7.89
N THR A 271 4.25 10.62 8.45
CA THR A 271 4.45 12.05 8.75
C THR A 271 5.00 12.82 7.54
N SER A 272 4.25 12.83 6.46
CA SER A 272 4.59 13.55 5.22
C SER A 272 3.36 14.21 4.61
N ALA A 273 3.55 15.01 3.56
CA ALA A 273 2.45 15.64 2.83
C ALA A 273 1.50 14.63 2.16
N ASN A 274 2.00 13.43 1.85
CA ASN A 274 1.27 12.34 1.21
C ASN A 274 0.90 11.21 2.20
N GLY A 275 1.40 11.25 3.43
CA GLY A 275 1.09 10.27 4.46
C GLY A 275 -0.23 10.56 5.19
N ALA A 276 -0.71 9.58 5.95
CA ALA A 276 -1.97 9.66 6.68
C ALA A 276 -2.01 10.78 7.74
N ALA A 277 -0.87 11.17 8.31
CA ALA A 277 -0.77 12.32 9.22
C ALA A 277 -0.83 13.68 8.49
N GLY A 278 -0.76 13.69 7.16
CA GLY A 278 -0.82 14.90 6.33
C GLY A 278 -2.20 15.57 6.28
N GLY A 279 -2.26 16.75 5.67
CA GLY A 279 -3.49 17.55 5.52
C GLY A 279 -4.39 17.12 4.36
N LEU A 280 -3.96 16.17 3.51
CA LEU A 280 -4.63 15.90 2.24
C LEU A 280 -6.07 15.40 2.45
N LEU A 281 -6.27 14.34 3.23
CA LEU A 281 -7.61 13.79 3.46
C LEU A 281 -8.57 14.78 4.14
N PRO A 282 -8.22 15.45 5.26
CA PRO A 282 -9.10 16.46 5.85
C PRO A 282 -9.54 17.55 4.85
N ASN A 283 -8.60 18.04 4.04
CA ASN A 283 -8.89 19.06 3.03
C ASN A 283 -9.84 18.56 1.94
N VAL A 284 -9.68 17.30 1.50
CA VAL A 284 -10.57 16.67 0.51
C VAL A 284 -11.98 16.54 1.08
N LEU A 285 -12.15 16.05 2.32
CA LEU A 285 -13.45 15.90 2.96
C LEU A 285 -14.16 17.24 3.13
N GLU A 286 -13.45 18.28 3.54
CA GLU A 286 -14.01 19.62 3.65
C GLU A 286 -14.41 20.18 2.28
N ARG A 287 -13.56 20.02 1.25
CA ARG A 287 -13.87 20.46 -0.11
C ARG A 287 -15.11 19.75 -0.70
N ILE A 288 -15.27 18.46 -0.47
CA ILE A 288 -16.48 17.72 -0.88
C ILE A 288 -17.71 18.37 -0.22
N SER A 289 -17.65 18.63 1.08
CA SER A 289 -18.75 19.25 1.82
C SER A 289 -19.09 20.66 1.30
N LEU A 290 -18.06 21.48 1.06
CA LEU A 290 -18.24 22.84 0.52
C LEU A 290 -18.79 22.82 -0.90
N GLY A 291 -18.37 21.87 -1.75
CA GLY A 291 -18.91 21.66 -3.10
C GLY A 291 -20.38 21.28 -3.09
N LEU A 292 -20.87 20.62 -2.04
CA LEU A 292 -22.28 20.31 -1.82
C LEU A 292 -23.09 21.48 -1.22
N GLY A 293 -22.47 22.66 -1.05
CA GLY A 293 -23.10 23.82 -0.44
C GLY A 293 -23.24 23.72 1.07
N TRP A 294 -22.57 22.78 1.73
CA TRP A 294 -22.64 22.62 3.19
C TRP A 294 -21.83 23.71 3.90
N GLY A 295 -22.37 24.20 5.03
CA GLY A 295 -21.63 25.07 5.92
C GLY A 295 -20.62 24.29 6.78
N ARG A 296 -19.71 25.01 7.42
CA ARG A 296 -18.72 24.42 8.36
C ARG A 296 -19.39 23.61 9.48
N GLY A 297 -20.56 24.05 9.97
CA GLY A 297 -21.32 23.33 10.99
C GLY A 297 -21.83 21.97 10.48
N ASP A 298 -22.24 21.89 9.21
CA ASP A 298 -22.66 20.66 8.58
C ASP A 298 -21.49 19.68 8.43
N PHE A 299 -20.35 20.19 7.97
CA PHE A 299 -19.12 19.41 7.88
C PHE A 299 -18.73 18.80 9.24
N LEU A 300 -18.75 19.58 10.31
CA LEU A 300 -18.40 19.09 11.65
C LEU A 300 -19.41 18.04 12.16
N ARG A 301 -20.73 18.20 11.85
CA ARG A 301 -21.74 17.17 12.13
C ARG A 301 -21.47 15.90 11.32
N ALA A 302 -21.12 16.03 10.03
CA ALA A 302 -20.76 14.92 9.18
C ALA A 302 -19.58 14.15 9.75
N MET A 303 -18.50 14.84 10.17
CA MET A 303 -17.33 14.22 10.79
C MET A 303 -17.70 13.42 12.05
N SER A 304 -18.55 13.98 12.93
CA SER A 304 -19.02 13.31 14.16
C SER A 304 -19.81 12.01 13.91
N SER A 305 -20.46 11.89 12.75
CA SER A 305 -21.23 10.71 12.34
C SER A 305 -20.51 9.83 11.31
N SER A 306 -19.26 10.14 11.03
CA SER A 306 -18.39 9.39 10.13
C SER A 306 -17.76 8.16 10.81
N THR A 307 -17.42 7.17 10.00
CA THR A 307 -16.71 5.98 10.44
C THR A 307 -15.60 5.65 9.46
N LEU A 308 -14.44 5.27 10.00
CA LEU A 308 -13.26 4.89 9.24
C LEU A 308 -12.93 3.41 9.47
N ILE A 309 -12.71 2.68 8.39
CA ILE A 309 -11.99 1.40 8.41
C ILE A 309 -10.55 1.67 7.97
N SER A 310 -9.58 1.36 8.84
CA SER A 310 -8.16 1.30 8.51
C SER A 310 -7.83 -0.13 8.11
N ALA A 311 -7.59 -0.31 6.81
CA ALA A 311 -7.35 -1.63 6.21
C ALA A 311 -5.85 -1.84 6.01
N ASP A 312 -5.29 -2.80 6.76
CA ASP A 312 -3.87 -3.11 6.73
C ASP A 312 -3.64 -4.57 7.10
N MET A 313 -2.66 -5.22 6.47
CA MET A 313 -2.46 -6.66 6.62
C MET A 313 -2.24 -7.09 8.08
N ALA A 314 -2.54 -8.35 8.40
CA ALA A 314 -2.43 -8.89 9.75
C ALA A 314 -1.50 -10.12 9.78
N HIS A 315 -0.91 -10.41 10.95
CA HIS A 315 0.02 -11.53 11.11
C HIS A 315 -0.71 -12.86 11.31
N ALA A 316 -0.71 -13.74 10.29
CA ALA A 316 -1.13 -15.12 10.46
C ALA A 316 -0.16 -15.87 11.38
N VAL A 317 -0.68 -16.86 12.12
CA VAL A 317 0.18 -17.73 12.94
C VAL A 317 1.16 -18.48 12.05
N ASN A 318 2.46 -18.33 12.36
CA ASN A 318 3.50 -19.11 11.70
C ASN A 318 3.68 -20.43 12.45
N PRO A 319 3.49 -21.59 11.80
CA PRO A 319 3.53 -22.89 12.47
C PRO A 319 4.90 -23.23 13.09
N ASN A 320 5.98 -22.60 12.62
CA ASN A 320 7.34 -22.81 13.12
C ASN A 320 7.69 -21.88 14.29
N TYR A 321 6.82 -20.89 14.64
CA TYR A 321 7.10 -19.84 15.62
C TYR A 321 5.85 -19.50 16.46
N GLN A 322 5.08 -20.51 16.86
CA GLN A 322 3.81 -20.31 17.60
C GLN A 322 3.99 -19.54 18.91
N GLU A 323 5.14 -19.67 19.54
CA GLU A 323 5.49 -19.01 20.80
C GLU A 323 5.52 -17.48 20.73
N TYR A 324 5.56 -16.89 19.53
CA TYR A 324 5.51 -15.44 19.33
C TYR A 324 4.09 -14.88 19.25
N TYR A 325 3.06 -15.72 19.28
CA TYR A 325 1.66 -15.30 19.13
C TYR A 325 0.89 -15.44 20.44
N GLU A 326 -0.14 -14.60 20.61
CA GLU A 326 -1.08 -14.73 21.72
C GLU A 326 -1.99 -15.96 21.49
N PRO A 327 -2.01 -16.95 22.40
CA PRO A 327 -2.65 -18.25 22.13
C PRO A 327 -4.16 -18.21 21.91
N GLY A 328 -4.86 -17.23 22.51
CA GLY A 328 -6.31 -17.07 22.39
C GLY A 328 -6.78 -16.35 21.11
N HIS A 329 -5.84 -15.78 20.34
CA HIS A 329 -6.16 -14.90 19.19
C HIS A 329 -5.29 -15.20 17.96
N LEU A 330 -5.10 -16.49 17.69
CA LEU A 330 -4.35 -16.95 16.53
C LEU A 330 -5.13 -16.66 15.25
N LEU A 331 -4.48 -16.02 14.27
CA LEU A 331 -5.06 -15.80 12.95
C LEU A 331 -4.68 -16.92 11.98
N HIS A 332 -5.64 -17.35 11.22
CA HIS A 332 -5.47 -18.37 10.18
C HIS A 332 -5.73 -17.81 8.79
N LEU A 333 -4.98 -18.28 7.80
CA LEU A 333 -5.20 -17.96 6.39
C LEU A 333 -6.54 -18.57 5.92
N ASN A 334 -7.23 -17.88 5.01
CA ASN A 334 -8.54 -18.27 4.48
C ASN A 334 -9.69 -18.29 5.50
N ALA A 335 -9.53 -17.67 6.66
CA ALA A 335 -10.52 -17.59 7.71
C ALA A 335 -11.20 -16.21 7.83
N GLY A 336 -11.00 -15.35 6.83
CA GLY A 336 -11.58 -14.00 6.74
C GLY A 336 -10.72 -12.93 7.41
N PRO A 337 -11.13 -11.65 7.27
CA PRO A 337 -10.42 -10.53 7.87
C PRO A 337 -10.38 -10.61 9.40
N ALA A 338 -9.34 -10.05 9.98
CA ALA A 338 -9.17 -9.89 11.40
C ALA A 338 -9.48 -8.46 11.83
N ILE A 339 -10.16 -8.28 12.96
CA ILE A 339 -10.24 -7.03 13.68
C ILE A 339 -9.01 -6.95 14.57
N LYS A 340 -8.21 -5.89 14.42
CA LYS A 340 -6.97 -5.68 15.17
C LYS A 340 -7.27 -4.88 16.44
N ILE A 341 -6.90 -5.39 17.61
CA ILE A 341 -7.18 -4.79 18.91
C ILE A 341 -5.88 -4.57 19.67
N ASN A 342 -5.73 -3.41 20.31
CA ASN A 342 -4.58 -3.12 21.16
C ASN A 342 -4.95 -2.14 22.30
N ALA A 343 -4.70 -2.51 23.55
CA ALA A 343 -5.04 -1.71 24.73
C ALA A 343 -4.29 -0.36 24.79
N ALA A 344 -3.11 -0.26 24.15
CA ALA A 344 -2.33 0.98 24.06
C ALA A 344 -2.66 1.83 22.82
N GLN A 345 -3.78 1.51 22.15
CA GLN A 345 -4.25 2.24 20.94
C GLN A 345 -3.20 2.29 19.82
N ARG A 346 -2.38 1.23 19.70
CA ARG A 346 -1.54 1.00 18.51
C ARG A 346 -2.38 0.62 17.29
N TYR A 347 -3.60 0.14 17.54
CA TYR A 347 -4.74 0.04 16.64
C TYR A 347 -5.87 0.87 17.22
N ALA A 348 -6.62 1.59 16.40
CA ALA A 348 -7.66 2.52 16.84
C ALA A 348 -8.98 1.84 17.25
N THR A 349 -9.05 0.53 17.11
CA THR A 349 -10.27 -0.25 17.39
C THR A 349 -10.69 -0.13 18.84
N ASP A 350 -11.95 0.25 19.06
CA ASP A 350 -12.68 0.16 20.30
C ASP A 350 -13.84 -0.86 20.18
N ALA A 351 -14.59 -1.05 21.26
CA ALA A 351 -15.71 -2.02 21.29
C ALA A 351 -16.81 -1.65 20.27
N ILE A 352 -17.00 -0.37 19.97
CA ILE A 352 -18.02 0.10 19.02
C ILE A 352 -17.57 -0.19 17.59
N GLY A 353 -16.32 0.13 17.25
CA GLY A 353 -15.71 -0.18 15.94
C GLY A 353 -15.66 -1.68 15.69
N GLU A 354 -15.27 -2.48 16.69
CA GLU A 354 -15.30 -3.95 16.62
C GLU A 354 -16.70 -4.47 16.31
N ALA A 355 -17.71 -4.04 17.08
CA ALA A 355 -19.09 -4.48 16.90
C ALA A 355 -19.64 -4.07 15.53
N LEU A 356 -19.30 -2.87 15.05
CA LEU A 356 -19.67 -2.39 13.72
C LEU A 356 -19.11 -3.29 12.62
N PHE A 357 -17.80 -3.54 12.62
CA PHE A 357 -17.18 -4.35 11.57
C PHE A 357 -17.64 -5.82 11.63
N ALA A 358 -17.83 -6.38 12.82
CA ALA A 358 -18.41 -7.72 12.99
C ALA A 358 -19.84 -7.79 12.39
N SER A 359 -20.66 -6.75 12.59
CA SER A 359 -22.00 -6.67 12.01
C SER A 359 -21.98 -6.54 10.48
N VAL A 360 -21.03 -5.78 9.94
CA VAL A 360 -20.79 -5.66 8.49
C VAL A 360 -20.41 -7.02 7.90
N CYS A 361 -19.48 -7.73 8.53
CA CYS A 361 -19.07 -9.07 8.09
C CYS A 361 -20.24 -10.06 8.14
N ALA A 362 -21.06 -10.03 9.19
CA ALA A 362 -22.26 -10.87 9.30
C ALA A 362 -23.26 -10.59 8.17
N ALA A 363 -23.53 -9.31 7.86
CA ALA A 363 -24.41 -8.92 6.77
C ALA A 363 -23.87 -9.36 5.39
N ALA A 364 -22.56 -9.39 5.23
CA ALA A 364 -21.88 -9.86 4.01
C ALA A 364 -21.66 -11.37 3.96
N SER A 365 -22.07 -12.12 5.00
CA SER A 365 -21.75 -13.56 5.16
C SER A 365 -20.24 -13.85 5.06
N VAL A 366 -19.42 -12.98 5.65
CA VAL A 366 -17.96 -13.07 5.70
C VAL A 366 -17.54 -13.53 7.10
N PRO A 367 -16.69 -14.56 7.23
CA PRO A 367 -16.11 -14.91 8.52
C PRO A 367 -15.19 -13.81 9.02
N VAL A 368 -15.07 -13.64 10.33
CA VAL A 368 -14.22 -12.60 10.94
C VAL A 368 -13.42 -13.19 12.10
N GLN A 369 -12.15 -12.79 12.18
CA GLN A 369 -11.23 -13.17 13.24
C GLN A 369 -10.92 -11.95 14.13
N ARG A 370 -10.23 -12.19 15.25
CA ARG A 370 -9.74 -11.12 16.14
C ARG A 370 -8.25 -11.29 16.34
N TYR A 371 -7.50 -10.22 16.22
CA TYR A 371 -6.07 -10.17 16.46
C TYR A 371 -5.75 -9.37 17.71
N LEU A 372 -5.00 -10.00 18.59
CA LEU A 372 -4.35 -9.38 19.73
C LEU A 372 -2.89 -9.84 19.75
N GLY A 373 -1.96 -8.90 19.83
CA GLY A 373 -0.53 -9.23 19.98
C GLY A 373 -0.23 -9.73 21.40
N ARG A 374 0.85 -10.53 21.54
CA ARG A 374 1.37 -10.89 22.87
C ARG A 374 1.73 -9.64 23.67
N ALA A 375 1.43 -9.63 24.97
CA ALA A 375 1.68 -8.47 25.83
C ALA A 375 3.17 -8.15 26.02
N ASP A 376 4.05 -9.14 25.81
CA ASP A 376 5.51 -9.03 25.93
C ASP A 376 6.24 -8.83 24.58
N VAL A 377 5.49 -8.69 23.49
CA VAL A 377 6.04 -8.42 22.15
C VAL A 377 5.61 -7.02 21.69
N PRO A 378 6.52 -6.19 21.18
CA PRO A 378 6.16 -4.88 20.65
C PRO A 378 5.12 -4.98 19.55
N CYS A 379 4.07 -4.15 19.63
CA CYS A 379 3.04 -4.07 18.61
C CYS A 379 3.42 -3.02 17.55
N GLY A 380 3.25 -3.36 16.28
CA GLY A 380 3.25 -2.39 15.18
C GLY A 380 2.12 -1.36 15.33
N SER A 381 2.01 -0.46 14.39
CA SER A 381 0.90 0.49 14.26
C SER A 381 0.44 0.51 12.81
N THR A 382 -0.60 1.29 12.51
CA THR A 382 -1.23 1.45 11.22
C THR A 382 -1.56 2.92 11.00
N ILE A 383 -2.15 3.26 9.87
CA ILE A 383 -2.72 4.60 9.63
C ILE A 383 -3.91 4.90 10.55
N GLY A 384 -4.57 3.88 11.13
CA GLY A 384 -5.80 4.00 11.93
C GLY A 384 -5.70 4.99 13.09
N PRO A 385 -4.78 4.81 14.04
CA PRO A 385 -4.63 5.72 15.18
C PRO A 385 -4.33 7.18 14.78
N LEU A 386 -3.53 7.37 13.71
CA LEU A 386 -3.21 8.71 13.20
C LEU A 386 -4.44 9.40 12.63
N LEU A 387 -5.23 8.70 11.83
CA LEU A 387 -6.44 9.22 11.23
C LEU A 387 -7.54 9.43 12.27
N ALA A 388 -7.71 8.50 13.22
CA ALA A 388 -8.64 8.66 14.34
C ALA A 388 -8.37 9.93 15.12
N ALA A 389 -7.12 10.17 15.51
CA ALA A 389 -6.71 11.36 16.25
C ALA A 389 -6.85 12.65 15.42
N ARG A 390 -6.52 12.60 14.12
CA ARG A 390 -6.54 13.77 13.24
C ARG A 390 -7.95 14.18 12.83
N LEU A 391 -8.81 13.23 12.55
CA LEU A 391 -10.17 13.47 12.04
C LEU A 391 -11.23 13.51 13.15
N GLY A 392 -10.93 12.93 14.31
CA GLY A 392 -11.90 12.78 15.41
C GLY A 392 -13.04 11.81 15.04
N VAL A 393 -12.77 10.78 14.23
CA VAL A 393 -13.79 9.82 13.76
C VAL A 393 -13.63 8.46 14.41
N SER A 394 -14.75 7.75 14.63
CA SER A 394 -14.74 6.37 15.08
C SER A 394 -14.01 5.51 14.06
N THR A 395 -13.01 4.74 14.52
CA THR A 395 -12.09 4.02 13.63
C THR A 395 -11.95 2.58 14.09
N VAL A 396 -11.93 1.65 13.13
CA VAL A 396 -11.62 0.24 13.34
C VAL A 396 -10.48 -0.19 12.42
N ASP A 397 -9.47 -0.84 13.00
CA ASP A 397 -8.35 -1.43 12.27
C ASP A 397 -8.65 -2.88 11.92
N VAL A 398 -8.55 -3.21 10.63
CA VAL A 398 -8.84 -4.54 10.11
C VAL A 398 -7.81 -4.95 9.06
N GLY A 399 -7.70 -6.27 8.81
CA GLY A 399 -6.86 -6.75 7.72
C GLY A 399 -7.01 -8.23 7.50
N PHE A 400 -6.73 -8.72 6.32
CA PHE A 400 -6.62 -10.16 6.14
C PHE A 400 -5.19 -10.65 6.41
N SER A 401 -5.09 -11.93 6.73
CA SER A 401 -3.88 -12.50 7.34
C SER A 401 -2.82 -12.85 6.29
N GLN A 402 -1.55 -12.64 6.63
CA GLN A 402 -0.41 -13.05 5.82
C GLN A 402 0.74 -13.63 6.65
N LEU A 403 1.62 -14.35 6.00
CA LEU A 403 2.91 -14.79 6.50
C LEU A 403 4.04 -14.05 5.79
N ALA A 404 5.20 -13.98 6.43
CA ALA A 404 6.41 -13.35 5.92
C ALA A 404 6.20 -11.86 5.55
N MET A 405 5.41 -11.12 6.34
CA MET A 405 5.23 -9.67 6.20
C MET A 405 6.59 -8.97 6.10
N HIS A 406 6.72 -7.99 5.20
CA HIS A 406 7.94 -7.24 4.88
C HIS A 406 9.05 -8.05 4.19
N SER A 407 8.77 -9.29 3.79
CA SER A 407 9.65 -10.06 2.91
C SER A 407 9.53 -9.57 1.46
N ALA A 408 10.57 -9.79 0.67
CA ALA A 408 10.46 -9.63 -0.79
C ALA A 408 9.42 -10.59 -1.40
N ARG A 409 9.04 -11.67 -0.68
CA ARG A 409 7.94 -12.59 -1.03
C ARG A 409 7.11 -12.89 0.21
N GLU A 410 5.83 -12.63 0.13
CA GLU A 410 4.84 -12.81 1.19
C GLU A 410 3.80 -13.85 0.78
N LEU A 411 3.03 -14.33 1.74
CA LEU A 411 2.03 -15.39 1.52
C LEU A 411 0.73 -15.05 2.23
N CYS A 412 -0.41 -15.06 1.51
CA CYS A 412 -1.73 -14.94 2.12
C CYS A 412 -2.71 -16.01 1.64
N GLY A 413 -3.90 -16.06 2.25
CA GLY A 413 -4.98 -16.92 1.85
C GLY A 413 -5.69 -16.42 0.59
N ALA A 414 -5.83 -17.26 -0.43
CA ALA A 414 -6.49 -16.87 -1.70
C ALA A 414 -7.98 -16.51 -1.51
N ALA A 415 -8.67 -17.12 -0.54
CA ALA A 415 -10.07 -16.80 -0.25
C ALA A 415 -10.25 -15.49 0.51
N ASP A 416 -9.24 -15.08 1.29
CA ASP A 416 -9.32 -13.88 2.15
C ASP A 416 -9.44 -12.59 1.34
N VAL A 417 -8.88 -12.57 0.13
CA VAL A 417 -9.04 -11.43 -0.81
C VAL A 417 -10.53 -11.15 -1.09
N GLY A 418 -11.27 -12.20 -1.44
CA GLY A 418 -12.70 -12.08 -1.70
C GLY A 418 -13.51 -11.76 -0.44
N HIS A 419 -13.12 -12.29 0.72
CA HIS A 419 -13.73 -11.96 2.00
C HIS A 419 -13.56 -10.48 2.32
N MET A 420 -12.36 -9.93 2.18
CA MET A 420 -12.09 -8.52 2.44
C MET A 420 -12.86 -7.60 1.48
N VAL A 421 -12.83 -7.88 0.17
CA VAL A 421 -13.60 -7.12 -0.83
C VAL A 421 -15.09 -7.10 -0.48
N ASN A 422 -15.67 -8.24 -0.11
CA ASN A 422 -17.10 -8.33 0.23
C ASN A 422 -17.44 -7.55 1.50
N ALA A 423 -16.62 -7.66 2.56
CA ALA A 423 -16.81 -6.91 3.80
C ALA A 423 -16.72 -5.39 3.56
N LEU A 424 -15.70 -4.93 2.83
CA LEU A 424 -15.54 -3.50 2.54
C LEU A 424 -16.65 -2.97 1.62
N THR A 425 -17.09 -3.76 0.63
CA THR A 425 -18.22 -3.39 -0.21
C THR A 425 -19.50 -3.21 0.65
N ALA A 426 -19.79 -4.16 1.54
CA ALA A 426 -20.94 -4.06 2.44
C ALA A 426 -20.84 -2.81 3.35
N PHE A 427 -19.65 -2.50 3.88
CA PHE A 427 -19.46 -1.28 4.68
C PHE A 427 -19.77 -0.01 3.88
N LEU A 428 -19.36 0.07 2.61
CA LEU A 428 -19.59 1.25 1.78
C LEU A 428 -21.03 1.37 1.31
N THR A 429 -21.83 0.28 1.29
CA THR A 429 -23.21 0.26 0.75
C THR A 429 -24.30 0.19 1.82
N LEU A 430 -24.01 -0.26 3.05
CA LEU A 430 -24.94 -0.29 4.19
C LEU A 430 -24.94 1.04 4.96
#